data_39ad8a889b327726c24aa2a888752ebb
#
_entry.id   39ad8a889b327726c24aa2a888752ebb
#
_cell.length_a   1.000
_cell.length_b   1.000
_cell.length_c   1.000
_cell.angle_alpha   90.00
_cell.angle_beta   90.00
_cell.angle_gamma   90.00
#
_symmetry.space_group_name_H-M   'P 1'
#
loop_
_entity.id
_entity.type
_entity.pdbx_description
1 polymer ?
#
loop_
_entity_poly.entity_id
_entity_poly.type
_entity_poly.pdbx_seq_one_letter_code
_entity_poly.pdbx_strand_id
1 'polypeptide(L)'
;QLRGGTGIFTGNIPFVWFTNMPTNAGVIQNTFEPVSSSVLAKIDHFEADPNFWPNALPENFPKTPSTKAPGGLALIDPDFKMPQIWRSNFGVDFKVPSTPLVLTGDVIYSKDLNGVMQYNVNRNPATQKLAYSGDNRDYWGSSANAKFNKNTSLNNIVPLLTNTDEGYSLSATIGANINNVRGFSAGVFYSYTESKDITGNPGSSASSAWSNNYSVNDPNESLIGLSQYAVPNRVGGNLSYRVEYAGFLATTIGLY
;
A
#
# COMPACT_ATOMS: atom_id res chain seq x y z
N GLN A 1 -8.80 -1.91 -35.38
CA GLN A 1 -9.41 -2.71 -34.32
C GLN A 1 -9.79 -1.80 -33.17
N LEU A 2 -11.00 -1.99 -32.62
CA LEU A 2 -11.44 -1.35 -31.40
C LEU A 2 -11.56 -2.41 -30.30
N ARG A 3 -11.20 -2.05 -29.07
CA ARG A 3 -11.33 -2.90 -27.89
C ARG A 3 -11.76 -2.05 -26.70
N GLY A 4 -12.47 -2.64 -25.77
CA GLY A 4 -12.88 -1.95 -24.56
C GLY A 4 -13.67 -2.85 -23.63
N GLY A 5 -13.75 -2.43 -22.37
CA GLY A 5 -14.49 -3.14 -21.36
C GLY A 5 -14.67 -2.29 -20.11
N THR A 6 -15.60 -2.71 -19.28
CA THR A 6 -15.85 -2.10 -17.99
C THR A 6 -16.24 -3.16 -16.98
N GLY A 7 -15.92 -2.96 -15.72
CA GLY A 7 -16.26 -3.90 -14.66
C GLY A 7 -15.91 -3.39 -13.27
N ILE A 8 -16.45 -4.08 -12.28
CA ILE A 8 -16.09 -3.90 -10.87
C ILE A 8 -15.21 -5.08 -10.47
N PHE A 9 -14.08 -4.77 -9.85
CA PHE A 9 -13.08 -5.75 -9.43
C PHE A 9 -12.90 -5.65 -7.93
N THR A 10 -12.95 -6.81 -7.26
CA THR A 10 -12.71 -6.94 -5.83
C THR A 10 -11.30 -7.46 -5.60
N GLY A 11 -10.54 -6.79 -4.76
CA GLY A 11 -9.19 -7.17 -4.34
C GLY A 11 -9.15 -7.80 -2.96
N ASN A 12 -7.95 -8.23 -2.57
CA ASN A 12 -7.66 -8.69 -1.22
C ASN A 12 -6.78 -7.67 -0.50
N ILE A 13 -6.83 -7.69 0.83
CA ILE A 13 -5.92 -6.92 1.69
C ILE A 13 -4.86 -7.85 2.30
N PRO A 14 -3.74 -7.31 2.78
CA PRO A 14 -2.78 -8.06 3.58
C PRO A 14 -3.48 -8.69 4.79
N PHE A 15 -3.38 -10.02 4.91
CA PHE A 15 -4.08 -10.76 5.97
C PHE A 15 -3.65 -10.34 7.38
N VAL A 16 -2.44 -9.81 7.52
CA VAL A 16 -1.90 -9.29 8.78
C VAL A 16 -2.78 -8.20 9.40
N TRP A 17 -3.47 -7.40 8.60
CA TRP A 17 -4.37 -6.35 9.13
C TRP A 17 -5.58 -6.94 9.85
N PHE A 18 -6.08 -8.09 9.40
CA PHE A 18 -7.12 -8.83 10.12
C PHE A 18 -6.56 -9.52 11.37
N THR A 19 -5.39 -10.15 11.27
CA THR A 19 -4.81 -10.89 12.40
C THR A 19 -4.33 -9.97 13.53
N ASN A 20 -3.99 -8.71 13.25
CA ASN A 20 -3.62 -7.75 14.28
C ASN A 20 -4.72 -7.51 15.32
N MET A 21 -5.99 -7.66 14.95
CA MET A 21 -7.09 -7.46 15.89
C MET A 21 -7.09 -8.46 17.04
N PRO A 22 -7.25 -9.78 16.80
CA PRO A 22 -7.28 -10.74 17.89
C PRO A 22 -5.92 -10.89 18.58
N THR A 23 -4.82 -10.78 17.82
CA THR A 23 -3.47 -10.95 18.39
C THR A 23 -3.09 -9.80 19.31
N ASN A 24 -3.43 -8.57 18.94
CA ASN A 24 -3.11 -7.39 19.73
C ASN A 24 -4.10 -7.13 20.86
N ALA A 25 -5.24 -7.81 20.85
CA ALA A 25 -6.23 -7.69 21.92
C ALA A 25 -5.78 -8.31 23.27
N GLY A 26 -4.67 -9.08 23.28
CA GLY A 26 -4.17 -9.74 24.49
C GLY A 26 -5.06 -10.88 25.01
N VAL A 27 -6.03 -11.33 24.20
CA VAL A 27 -7.01 -12.37 24.59
C VAL A 27 -6.57 -13.75 24.16
N ILE A 28 -5.97 -13.88 22.95
CA ILE A 28 -5.59 -15.16 22.37
C ILE A 28 -4.09 -15.43 22.40
N GLN A 29 -3.27 -14.40 22.61
CA GLN A 29 -1.82 -14.54 22.72
C GLN A 29 -1.22 -13.50 23.66
N ASN A 30 -0.09 -13.85 24.28
CA ASN A 30 0.81 -12.92 24.95
C ASN A 30 2.14 -12.91 24.20
N THR A 31 2.77 -11.74 24.11
CA THR A 31 4.12 -11.58 23.57
C THR A 31 5.10 -11.45 24.74
N PHE A 32 6.10 -12.28 24.75
CA PHE A 32 7.22 -12.19 25.67
C PHE A 32 8.44 -11.66 24.93
N GLU A 33 8.77 -10.41 25.19
CA GLU A 33 9.98 -9.75 24.69
C GLU A 33 10.83 -9.37 25.91
N PRO A 34 11.91 -10.09 26.22
CA PRO A 34 12.75 -9.78 27.37
C PRO A 34 13.58 -8.53 27.08
N VAL A 35 13.07 -7.39 27.54
CA VAL A 35 13.73 -6.07 27.37
C VAL A 35 14.62 -5.69 28.55
N SER A 36 14.45 -6.33 29.72
CA SER A 36 15.26 -6.05 30.90
C SER A 36 16.46 -7.02 31.01
N SER A 37 17.62 -6.47 31.36
CA SER A 37 18.83 -7.27 31.60
C SER A 37 18.63 -8.33 32.69
N SER A 38 17.78 -8.07 33.68
CA SER A 38 17.45 -9.02 34.75
C SER A 38 16.65 -10.23 34.27
N VAL A 39 15.82 -10.09 33.27
CA VAL A 39 15.09 -11.21 32.66
C VAL A 39 15.99 -11.95 31.68
N LEU A 40 16.76 -11.22 30.86
CA LEU A 40 17.74 -11.84 29.94
C LEU A 40 18.78 -12.68 30.68
N ALA A 41 19.24 -12.24 31.86
CA ALA A 41 20.18 -13.02 32.69
C ALA A 41 19.62 -14.33 33.21
N LYS A 42 18.30 -14.52 33.23
CA LYS A 42 17.65 -15.77 33.59
C LYS A 42 17.48 -16.72 32.41
N ILE A 43 17.51 -16.20 31.17
CA ILE A 43 17.42 -16.98 29.92
C ILE A 43 18.84 -17.05 29.35
N ASP A 44 19.62 -17.98 29.87
CA ASP A 44 21.07 -18.12 29.63
C ASP A 44 21.43 -19.05 28.48
N HIS A 45 20.46 -19.77 27.94
CA HIS A 45 20.66 -20.71 26.82
C HIS A 45 19.41 -20.83 25.93
N PHE A 46 19.61 -21.35 24.74
CA PHE A 46 18.49 -21.73 23.85
C PHE A 46 17.91 -23.06 24.33
N GLU A 47 16.59 -23.10 24.49
CA GLU A 47 15.84 -24.31 24.83
C GLU A 47 14.85 -24.64 23.70
N ALA A 48 14.89 -25.89 23.24
CA ALA A 48 14.05 -26.34 22.13
C ALA A 48 12.61 -26.67 22.56
N ASP A 49 12.37 -26.96 23.83
CA ASP A 49 11.02 -27.16 24.38
C ASP A 49 10.35 -25.78 24.56
N PRO A 50 9.28 -25.48 23.80
CA PRO A 50 8.57 -24.20 23.92
C PRO A 50 7.90 -23.98 25.28
N ASN A 51 7.73 -25.04 26.08
CA ASN A 51 7.12 -24.94 27.41
C ASN A 51 8.16 -24.78 28.54
N PHE A 52 9.45 -24.95 28.26
CA PHE A 52 10.49 -24.90 29.29
C PHE A 52 10.49 -23.53 30.00
N TRP A 53 10.72 -22.44 29.27
CA TRP A 53 10.78 -21.10 29.84
C TRP A 53 9.46 -20.63 30.44
N PRO A 54 8.26 -20.86 29.83
CA PRO A 54 6.98 -20.62 30.47
C PRO A 54 6.78 -21.35 31.82
N ASN A 55 7.40 -22.51 32.01
CA ASN A 55 7.35 -23.24 33.26
C ASN A 55 8.43 -22.78 34.25
N ALA A 56 9.61 -22.42 33.78
CA ALA A 56 10.73 -21.96 34.60
C ALA A 56 10.55 -20.51 35.11
N LEU A 57 9.88 -19.66 34.33
CA LEU A 57 9.67 -18.25 34.61
C LEU A 57 8.18 -17.86 34.49
N PRO A 58 7.27 -18.48 35.27
CA PRO A 58 5.83 -18.33 35.10
C PRO A 58 5.33 -16.89 35.32
N GLU A 59 6.04 -16.10 36.10
CA GLU A 59 5.74 -14.69 36.32
C GLU A 59 5.92 -13.81 35.04
N ASN A 60 6.79 -14.24 34.12
CA ASN A 60 7.07 -13.56 32.87
C ASN A 60 6.20 -14.10 31.71
N PHE A 61 5.60 -15.29 31.87
CA PHE A 61 4.77 -15.95 30.86
C PHE A 61 3.33 -16.15 31.38
N PRO A 62 2.50 -15.10 31.39
CA PRO A 62 1.15 -15.20 31.91
C PRO A 62 0.31 -16.18 31.08
N LYS A 63 -0.34 -17.14 31.74
CA LYS A 63 -1.20 -18.18 31.13
C LYS A 63 -2.68 -17.75 31.03
N THR A 64 -3.03 -16.62 31.61
CA THR A 64 -4.41 -16.09 31.62
C THR A 64 -4.47 -14.78 30.85
N PRO A 65 -5.59 -14.46 30.20
CA PRO A 65 -5.79 -13.17 29.54
C PRO A 65 -5.56 -12.00 30.51
N SER A 66 -4.96 -10.93 30.00
CA SER A 66 -4.78 -9.71 30.79
C SER A 66 -6.14 -9.02 31.01
N THR A 67 -6.35 -8.51 32.23
CA THR A 67 -7.48 -7.62 32.56
C THR A 67 -7.17 -6.16 32.25
N LYS A 68 -5.93 -5.84 31.86
CA LYS A 68 -5.51 -4.50 31.48
C LYS A 68 -5.81 -4.26 29.99
N ALA A 69 -6.11 -3.02 29.65
CA ALA A 69 -6.23 -2.64 28.25
C ALA A 69 -4.94 -2.99 27.50
N PRO A 70 -5.03 -3.64 26.31
CA PRO A 70 -3.86 -4.03 25.54
C PRO A 70 -3.13 -2.80 25.03
N GLY A 71 -1.79 -2.87 24.98
CA GLY A 71 -0.96 -1.76 24.46
C GLY A 71 -1.21 -1.51 22.97
N GLY A 72 -1.29 -2.54 22.18
CA GLY A 72 -1.42 -2.48 20.72
C GLY A 72 -2.80 -2.90 20.23
N LEU A 73 -3.84 -2.11 20.49
CA LEU A 73 -5.18 -2.40 19.97
C LEU A 73 -5.28 -2.04 18.49
N ALA A 74 -5.89 -2.91 17.70
CA ALA A 74 -6.27 -2.66 16.30
C ALA A 74 -7.75 -3.03 16.11
N LEU A 75 -8.47 -2.26 15.30
CA LEU A 75 -9.92 -2.38 15.12
C LEU A 75 -10.27 -2.50 13.64
N ILE A 76 -11.43 -3.08 13.36
CA ILE A 76 -12.07 -3.07 12.03
C ILE A 76 -13.43 -2.39 12.17
N ASP A 77 -13.73 -1.53 11.21
CA ASP A 77 -15.04 -0.94 11.05
C ASP A 77 -16.09 -2.05 10.81
N PRO A 78 -17.20 -2.08 11.55
CA PRO A 78 -18.25 -3.07 11.30
C PRO A 78 -18.79 -3.07 9.87
N ASP A 79 -18.74 -1.93 9.20
CA ASP A 79 -19.20 -1.74 7.83
C ASP A 79 -18.07 -1.90 6.79
N PHE A 80 -16.89 -2.35 7.21
CA PHE A 80 -15.75 -2.54 6.31
C PHE A 80 -16.08 -3.49 5.17
N LYS A 81 -15.74 -3.08 3.95
CA LYS A 81 -15.88 -3.86 2.73
C LYS A 81 -14.52 -4.15 2.13
N MET A 82 -14.40 -5.32 1.51
CA MET A 82 -13.19 -5.66 0.74
C MET A 82 -12.97 -4.63 -0.37
N PRO A 83 -11.70 -4.30 -0.68
CA PRO A 83 -11.39 -3.25 -1.65
C PRO A 83 -12.02 -3.56 -3.00
N GLN A 84 -12.69 -2.56 -3.55
CA GLN A 84 -13.33 -2.63 -4.85
C GLN A 84 -12.98 -1.40 -5.68
N ILE A 85 -12.72 -1.65 -6.96
CA ILE A 85 -12.53 -0.61 -7.97
C ILE A 85 -13.50 -0.81 -9.13
N TRP A 86 -14.02 0.27 -9.66
CA TRP A 86 -14.61 0.27 -10.99
C TRP A 86 -13.53 0.65 -12.00
N ARG A 87 -13.36 -0.16 -13.03
CA ARG A 87 -12.39 0.08 -14.10
C ARG A 87 -13.05 0.00 -15.46
N SER A 88 -12.73 0.96 -16.30
CA SER A 88 -13.09 1.00 -17.71
C SER A 88 -11.85 1.20 -18.55
N ASN A 89 -11.81 0.52 -19.70
CA ASN A 89 -10.74 0.71 -20.66
C ASN A 89 -11.30 0.82 -22.08
N PHE A 90 -10.60 1.59 -22.89
CA PHE A 90 -10.86 1.73 -24.32
C PHE A 90 -9.53 1.76 -25.07
N GLY A 91 -9.43 1.00 -26.16
CA GLY A 91 -8.23 0.93 -26.97
C GLY A 91 -8.56 0.91 -28.46
N VAL A 92 -7.65 1.46 -29.25
CA VAL A 92 -7.70 1.47 -30.71
C VAL A 92 -6.35 1.10 -31.30
N ASP A 93 -6.35 0.20 -32.27
CA ASP A 93 -5.22 -0.08 -33.14
C ASP A 93 -5.57 0.30 -34.57
N PHE A 94 -4.77 1.17 -35.15
CA PHE A 94 -4.93 1.66 -36.50
C PHE A 94 -3.72 1.27 -37.36
N LYS A 95 -3.92 0.33 -38.29
CA LYS A 95 -2.91 0.01 -39.27
C LYS A 95 -2.94 1.05 -40.39
N VAL A 96 -1.86 1.80 -40.56
CA VAL A 96 -1.75 2.83 -41.60
C VAL A 96 -1.72 2.14 -42.98
N PRO A 97 -2.66 2.47 -43.90
CA PRO A 97 -2.74 1.83 -45.20
C PRO A 97 -1.42 1.92 -45.98
N SER A 98 -1.07 0.84 -46.67
CA SER A 98 0.14 0.75 -47.49
C SER A 98 1.47 0.92 -46.75
N THR A 99 1.46 0.87 -45.40
CA THR A 99 2.67 0.94 -44.57
C THR A 99 2.72 -0.20 -43.57
N PRO A 100 3.91 -0.55 -43.03
CA PRO A 100 4.03 -1.49 -41.93
C PRO A 100 3.69 -0.89 -40.55
N LEU A 101 3.30 0.38 -40.50
CA LEU A 101 3.07 1.13 -39.28
C LEU A 101 1.71 0.82 -38.65
N VAL A 102 1.72 0.52 -37.37
CA VAL A 102 0.52 0.40 -36.53
C VAL A 102 0.58 1.47 -35.46
N LEU A 103 -0.44 2.32 -35.42
CA LEU A 103 -0.65 3.28 -34.32
C LEU A 103 -1.57 2.65 -33.29
N THR A 104 -1.24 2.82 -32.03
CA THR A 104 -2.01 2.33 -30.88
C THR A 104 -2.41 3.47 -29.96
N GLY A 105 -3.59 3.37 -29.41
CA GLY A 105 -4.06 4.30 -28.39
C GLY A 105 -4.87 3.54 -27.34
N ASP A 106 -4.56 3.74 -26.07
CA ASP A 106 -5.26 3.11 -24.94
C ASP A 106 -5.55 4.11 -23.86
N VAL A 107 -6.75 4.03 -23.30
CA VAL A 107 -7.15 4.80 -22.11
C VAL A 107 -7.72 3.82 -21.10
N ILE A 108 -7.24 3.94 -19.86
CA ILE A 108 -7.74 3.17 -18.71
C ILE A 108 -8.10 4.16 -17.62
N TYR A 109 -9.33 4.08 -17.13
CA TYR A 109 -9.79 4.81 -15.97
C TYR A 109 -10.19 3.84 -14.86
N SER A 110 -9.77 4.12 -13.65
CA SER A 110 -10.17 3.36 -12.46
C SER A 110 -10.61 4.31 -11.37
N LYS A 111 -11.68 3.98 -10.66
CA LYS A 111 -12.22 4.70 -9.51
C LYS A 111 -12.34 3.74 -8.34
N ASP A 112 -11.84 4.14 -7.17
CA ASP A 112 -12.05 3.38 -5.94
C ASP A 112 -13.50 3.49 -5.51
N LEU A 113 -14.14 2.34 -5.30
CA LEU A 113 -15.47 2.22 -4.72
C LEU A 113 -15.40 1.95 -3.22
N ASN A 114 -14.45 1.11 -2.82
CA ASN A 114 -14.10 0.79 -1.44
C ASN A 114 -12.58 0.70 -1.34
N GLY A 115 -11.90 1.83 -1.42
CA GLY A 115 -10.47 1.91 -1.13
C GLY A 115 -10.21 1.63 0.35
N VAL A 116 -9.06 1.10 0.68
CA VAL A 116 -8.70 0.74 2.07
C VAL A 116 -7.91 1.86 2.71
N MET A 117 -8.30 2.28 3.90
CA MET A 117 -7.54 3.22 4.71
C MET A 117 -7.49 2.80 6.18
N GLN A 118 -6.50 3.32 6.88
CA GLN A 118 -6.37 3.20 8.33
C GLN A 118 -6.63 4.57 8.96
N TYR A 119 -7.46 4.59 10.00
CA TYR A 119 -7.80 5.77 10.77
C TYR A 119 -7.39 5.56 12.23
N ASN A 120 -6.72 6.51 12.86
CA ASN A 120 -6.36 6.39 14.28
C ASN A 120 -7.48 6.94 15.16
N VAL A 121 -8.28 6.05 15.75
CA VAL A 121 -9.39 6.43 16.65
C VAL A 121 -8.91 6.96 18.00
N ASN A 122 -7.64 6.78 18.35
CA ASN A 122 -7.07 7.27 19.60
C ASN A 122 -6.39 8.64 19.46
N ARG A 123 -6.80 9.44 18.47
CA ARG A 123 -6.21 10.74 18.18
C ARG A 123 -7.20 11.87 18.45
N ASN A 124 -6.78 12.83 19.26
CA ASN A 124 -7.51 14.08 19.45
C ASN A 124 -7.24 15.06 18.30
N PRO A 125 -8.19 15.94 17.97
CA PRO A 125 -7.89 17.13 17.17
C PRO A 125 -6.76 17.96 17.77
N ALA A 126 -6.00 18.64 16.93
CA ALA A 126 -4.99 19.57 17.40
C ALA A 126 -5.63 20.77 18.11
N THR A 127 -4.99 21.24 19.16
CA THR A 127 -5.45 22.41 19.94
C THR A 127 -4.65 23.67 19.63
N GLN A 128 -3.58 23.54 18.85
CA GLN A 128 -2.64 24.63 18.55
C GLN A 128 -2.23 24.57 17.08
N LYS A 129 -1.62 25.63 16.61
CA LYS A 129 -0.95 25.69 15.31
C LYS A 129 0.54 25.97 15.51
N LEU A 130 1.38 25.54 14.59
CA LEU A 130 2.78 25.97 14.57
C LEU A 130 2.85 27.48 14.33
N ALA A 131 3.68 28.14 15.13
CA ALA A 131 3.82 29.60 15.12
C ALA A 131 5.06 30.07 14.34
N TYR A 132 5.43 29.37 13.27
CA TYR A 132 6.53 29.77 12.39
C TYR A 132 6.02 30.58 11.21
N SER A 133 6.82 31.52 10.74
CA SER A 133 6.48 32.28 9.53
C SER A 133 6.29 31.36 8.33
N GLY A 134 5.09 31.36 7.77
CA GLY A 134 4.74 30.50 6.63
C GLY A 134 4.37 29.06 6.98
N ASP A 135 4.38 28.67 8.26
CA ASP A 135 3.98 27.33 8.71
C ASP A 135 2.90 27.44 9.80
N ASN A 136 1.68 27.09 9.44
CA ASN A 136 0.51 27.11 10.33
C ASN A 136 -0.11 25.72 10.51
N ARG A 137 0.68 24.65 10.30
CA ARG A 137 0.22 23.26 10.46
C ARG A 137 -0.25 23.00 11.90
N ASP A 138 -1.09 22.01 12.03
CA ASP A 138 -1.60 21.55 13.30
C ASP A 138 -0.49 21.05 14.23
N TYR A 139 -0.62 21.40 15.51
CA TYR A 139 0.36 21.06 16.51
C TYR A 139 -0.30 20.63 17.82
N TRP A 140 0.16 19.52 18.36
CA TRP A 140 -0.39 18.93 19.60
C TRP A 140 0.47 19.24 20.84
N GLY A 141 1.64 19.83 20.65
CA GLY A 141 2.60 20.09 21.73
C GLY A 141 3.33 18.83 22.22
N SER A 142 2.63 17.70 22.34
CA SER A 142 3.20 16.41 22.73
C SER A 142 2.33 15.26 22.26
N SER A 143 2.89 14.04 22.21
CA SER A 143 2.14 12.82 21.91
C SER A 143 1.04 12.53 22.93
N ALA A 144 1.22 12.94 24.19
CA ALA A 144 0.21 12.80 25.24
C ALA A 144 -1.03 13.66 24.98
N ASN A 145 -0.86 14.85 24.41
CA ASN A 145 -1.97 15.73 24.04
C ASN A 145 -2.73 15.20 22.82
N ALA A 146 -2.03 14.55 21.90
CA ALA A 146 -2.63 13.94 20.72
C ALA A 146 -3.50 12.72 21.06
N LYS A 147 -3.31 12.11 22.21
CA LYS A 147 -3.96 10.86 22.60
C LYS A 147 -5.35 11.12 23.19
N PHE A 148 -6.37 10.53 22.57
CA PHE A 148 -7.75 10.61 23.07
C PHE A 148 -7.91 9.86 24.40
N ASN A 149 -7.54 8.58 24.44
CA ASN A 149 -7.57 7.80 25.67
C ASN A 149 -6.21 7.91 26.37
N LYS A 150 -6.19 8.55 27.53
CA LYS A 150 -5.00 8.78 28.34
C LYS A 150 -4.58 7.57 29.19
N ASN A 151 -5.21 6.41 29.02
CA ASN A 151 -4.74 5.17 29.63
C ASN A 151 -3.31 4.88 29.15
N THR A 152 -2.36 4.84 30.08
CA THR A 152 -0.94 4.65 29.78
C THR A 152 -0.61 3.29 29.19
N SER A 153 -1.48 2.30 29.38
CA SER A 153 -1.31 0.96 28.77
C SER A 153 -1.67 0.92 27.29
N LEU A 154 -2.45 1.87 26.78
CA LEU A 154 -2.87 1.91 25.39
C LEU A 154 -1.87 2.73 24.55
N ASN A 155 -1.46 2.22 23.41
CA ASN A 155 -0.58 2.94 22.48
C ASN A 155 -1.23 4.22 21.95
N ASN A 156 -0.41 5.15 21.48
CA ASN A 156 -0.88 6.39 20.86
C ASN A 156 -1.64 6.13 19.54
N ILE A 157 -1.35 5.01 18.89
CA ILE A 157 -1.98 4.59 17.62
C ILE A 157 -2.89 3.41 17.91
N VAL A 158 -4.19 3.61 17.64
CA VAL A 158 -5.22 2.56 17.63
C VAL A 158 -5.83 2.59 16.24
N PRO A 159 -5.28 1.83 15.29
CA PRO A 159 -5.75 1.85 13.91
C PRO A 159 -7.12 1.20 13.80
N LEU A 160 -8.01 1.88 13.09
CA LEU A 160 -9.29 1.38 12.60
C LEU A 160 -9.16 1.13 11.10
N LEU A 161 -9.30 -0.11 10.68
CA LEU A 161 -9.39 -0.47 9.27
C LEU A 161 -10.77 -0.07 8.74
N THR A 162 -10.82 0.81 7.76
CA THR A 162 -12.06 1.35 7.18
C THR A 162 -11.92 1.55 5.67
N ASN A 163 -12.94 2.08 5.02
CA ASN A 163 -12.96 2.33 3.59
C ASN A 163 -13.00 3.83 3.25
N THR A 164 -12.62 4.12 2.01
CA THR A 164 -12.77 5.41 1.34
C THR A 164 -13.15 5.20 -0.12
N ASP A 165 -13.81 6.16 -0.74
CA ASP A 165 -14.16 6.16 -2.16
C ASP A 165 -13.41 7.26 -2.96
N GLU A 166 -12.39 7.87 -2.36
CA GLU A 166 -11.73 9.05 -2.91
C GLU A 166 -10.63 8.76 -3.96
N GLY A 167 -10.13 7.54 -4.07
CA GLY A 167 -9.04 7.20 -5.01
C GLY A 167 -9.49 7.10 -6.47
N TYR A 168 -8.60 7.45 -7.40
CA TYR A 168 -8.77 7.20 -8.83
C TYR A 168 -7.45 7.14 -9.58
N SER A 169 -7.47 6.53 -10.76
CA SER A 169 -6.36 6.60 -11.71
C SER A 169 -6.86 6.72 -13.15
N LEU A 170 -6.16 7.54 -13.93
CA LEU A 170 -6.33 7.68 -15.37
C LEU A 170 -4.97 7.39 -16.02
N SER A 171 -4.94 6.48 -16.98
CA SER A 171 -3.76 6.24 -17.81
C SER A 171 -4.16 6.36 -19.28
N ALA A 172 -3.43 7.17 -20.04
CA ALA A 172 -3.59 7.31 -21.48
C ALA A 172 -2.24 7.03 -22.16
N THR A 173 -2.23 6.08 -23.08
CA THR A 173 -1.01 5.68 -23.81
C THR A 173 -1.24 5.81 -25.30
N ILE A 174 -0.29 6.41 -26.00
CA ILE A 174 -0.20 6.40 -27.45
C ILE A 174 1.08 5.75 -27.89
N GLY A 175 1.04 4.99 -28.98
CA GLY A 175 2.21 4.26 -29.47
C GLY A 175 2.22 4.14 -30.99
N ALA A 176 3.41 3.89 -31.52
CA ALA A 176 3.65 3.60 -32.91
C ALA A 176 4.61 2.41 -33.03
N ASN A 177 4.23 1.40 -33.81
CA ASN A 177 4.97 0.16 -33.94
C ASN A 177 5.16 -0.22 -35.43
N ILE A 178 6.35 -0.68 -35.74
CA ILE A 178 6.69 -1.30 -37.02
C ILE A 178 7.20 -2.72 -36.72
N ASN A 179 6.60 -3.74 -37.34
CA ASN A 179 6.94 -5.12 -37.06
C ASN A 179 7.49 -5.82 -38.30
N ASN A 180 8.67 -6.39 -38.14
CA ASN A 180 9.33 -7.28 -39.11
C ASN A 180 9.41 -6.74 -40.54
N VAL A 181 9.88 -5.53 -40.72
CA VAL A 181 10.19 -5.00 -42.04
C VAL A 181 11.62 -5.38 -42.38
N ARG A 182 11.81 -6.42 -43.20
CA ARG A 182 13.16 -6.96 -43.56
C ARG A 182 14.00 -7.30 -42.35
N GLY A 183 13.39 -7.91 -41.33
CA GLY A 183 14.03 -8.26 -40.07
C GLY A 183 14.03 -7.13 -39.00
N PHE A 184 13.62 -5.94 -39.38
CA PHE A 184 13.60 -4.78 -38.47
C PHE A 184 12.27 -4.60 -37.78
N SER A 185 12.28 -4.40 -36.48
CA SER A 185 11.11 -4.03 -35.67
C SER A 185 11.45 -2.88 -34.74
N ALA A 186 10.55 -1.92 -34.63
CA ALA A 186 10.69 -0.77 -33.76
C ALA A 186 9.35 -0.38 -33.13
N GLY A 187 9.39 0.12 -31.92
CA GLY A 187 8.23 0.66 -31.23
C GLY A 187 8.61 1.85 -30.38
N VAL A 188 7.71 2.80 -30.27
CA VAL A 188 7.80 3.92 -29.35
C VAL A 188 6.43 4.15 -28.75
N PHE A 189 6.39 4.51 -27.48
CA PHE A 189 5.16 4.90 -26.81
C PHE A 189 5.39 6.06 -25.85
N TYR A 190 4.32 6.82 -25.63
CA TYR A 190 4.18 7.80 -24.57
C TYR A 190 2.97 7.45 -23.72
N SER A 191 3.14 7.44 -22.42
CA SER A 191 2.08 7.25 -21.43
C SER A 191 1.98 8.47 -20.52
N TYR A 192 0.77 8.98 -20.39
CA TYR A 192 0.38 9.92 -19.33
C TYR A 192 -0.41 9.15 -18.28
N THR A 193 -0.05 9.35 -17.00
CA THR A 193 -0.77 8.73 -15.88
C THR A 193 -1.03 9.75 -14.78
N GLU A 194 -2.28 9.90 -14.40
CA GLU A 194 -2.69 10.59 -13.18
C GLU A 194 -3.27 9.55 -12.22
N SER A 195 -2.62 9.35 -11.08
CA SER A 195 -3.09 8.43 -10.04
C SER A 195 -3.06 9.16 -8.71
N LYS A 196 -4.20 9.17 -8.05
CA LYS A 196 -4.39 9.83 -6.76
C LYS A 196 -5.09 8.91 -5.79
N ASP A 197 -4.62 8.91 -4.55
CA ASP A 197 -5.21 8.17 -3.43
C ASP A 197 -5.08 8.99 -2.13
N ILE A 198 -5.71 8.51 -1.08
CA ILE A 198 -5.56 9.05 0.28
C ILE A 198 -4.32 8.44 0.94
N THR A 199 -4.09 7.16 0.68
CA THR A 199 -2.98 6.41 1.28
C THR A 199 -2.59 5.23 0.42
N GLY A 200 -1.29 5.01 0.27
CA GLY A 200 -0.73 3.77 -0.26
C GLY A 200 -0.68 2.64 0.75
N ASN A 201 -1.20 2.83 1.97
CA ASN A 201 -1.12 1.89 3.09
C ASN A 201 0.30 1.33 3.29
N PRO A 202 1.32 2.19 3.46
CA PRO A 202 2.70 1.74 3.59
C PRO A 202 2.92 1.04 4.92
N GLY A 203 3.66 -0.07 4.90
CA GLY A 203 3.99 -0.82 6.10
C GLY A 203 3.34 -2.19 6.22
N SER A 204 3.85 -2.97 7.16
CA SER A 204 3.51 -4.40 7.33
C SER A 204 2.45 -4.68 8.40
N SER A 205 2.00 -3.67 9.15
CA SER A 205 0.97 -3.80 10.18
C SER A 205 -0.05 -2.67 10.05
N ALA A 206 -1.22 -2.82 10.69
CA ALA A 206 -2.24 -1.78 10.71
C ALA A 206 -1.72 -0.44 11.27
N SER A 207 -0.94 -0.49 12.35
CA SER A 207 -0.34 0.73 12.94
C SER A 207 0.67 1.38 12.02
N SER A 208 1.53 0.59 11.36
CA SER A 208 2.52 1.14 10.43
C SER A 208 1.90 1.66 9.14
N ALA A 209 0.81 1.06 8.67
CA ALA A 209 0.07 1.56 7.50
C ALA A 209 -0.49 2.97 7.75
N TRP A 210 -0.92 3.27 8.97
CA TRP A 210 -1.33 4.62 9.34
C TRP A 210 -0.13 5.56 9.57
N SER A 211 0.87 5.14 10.37
CA SER A 211 1.96 6.03 10.81
C SER A 211 2.96 6.39 9.72
N ASN A 212 3.10 5.54 8.70
CA ASN A 212 4.01 5.76 7.58
C ASN A 212 3.32 6.45 6.40
N ASN A 213 2.03 6.75 6.50
CA ASN A 213 1.34 7.53 5.49
C ASN A 213 1.77 9.00 5.58
N TYR A 214 2.24 9.56 4.48
CA TYR A 214 2.64 10.96 4.43
C TYR A 214 1.41 11.87 4.48
N SER A 215 1.37 12.75 5.45
CA SER A 215 0.34 13.78 5.56
C SER A 215 0.99 15.14 5.78
N VAL A 216 0.38 16.19 5.26
CA VAL A 216 0.86 17.56 5.44
C VAL A 216 0.53 18.07 6.83
N ASN A 217 -0.62 17.68 7.36
CA ASN A 217 -1.19 18.20 8.59
C ASN A 217 -1.55 17.06 9.56
N ASP A 218 -2.81 16.62 9.60
CA ASP A 218 -3.24 15.49 10.44
C ASP A 218 -3.26 14.19 9.60
N PRO A 219 -2.57 13.12 10.02
CA PRO A 219 -2.64 11.82 9.35
C PRO A 219 -4.04 11.20 9.26
N ASN A 220 -4.99 11.68 10.07
CA ASN A 220 -6.40 11.28 9.98
C ASN A 220 -7.19 12.06 8.93
N GLU A 221 -6.63 13.12 8.35
CA GLU A 221 -7.28 13.85 7.27
C GLU A 221 -7.27 13.01 5.97
N SER A 222 -8.45 12.83 5.41
CA SER A 222 -8.62 12.12 4.13
C SER A 222 -8.34 13.07 2.96
N LEU A 223 -7.09 13.48 2.81
CA LEU A 223 -6.66 14.36 1.71
C LEU A 223 -6.16 13.51 0.54
N ILE A 224 -6.84 13.68 -0.59
CA ILE A 224 -6.42 13.02 -1.83
C ILE A 224 -5.14 13.68 -2.37
N GLY A 225 -4.13 12.88 -2.59
CA GLY A 225 -2.83 13.29 -3.08
C GLY A 225 -2.34 12.45 -4.25
N LEU A 226 -1.20 12.81 -4.82
CA LEU A 226 -0.57 11.99 -5.85
C LEU A 226 -0.13 10.66 -5.23
N SER A 227 -0.50 9.54 -5.85
CA SER A 227 -0.12 8.20 -5.39
C SER A 227 1.40 8.04 -5.34
N GLN A 228 1.90 7.37 -4.33
CA GLN A 228 3.33 7.26 -4.02
C GLN A 228 4.20 6.79 -5.20
N TYR A 229 3.66 5.90 -6.04
CA TYR A 229 4.38 5.34 -7.18
C TYR A 229 3.89 5.86 -8.53
N ALA A 230 3.15 6.96 -8.55
CA ALA A 230 2.69 7.54 -9.79
C ALA A 230 3.86 8.08 -10.62
N VAL A 231 3.88 7.69 -11.89
CA VAL A 231 4.82 8.22 -12.90
C VAL A 231 3.99 8.95 -13.94
N PRO A 232 3.81 10.27 -13.81
CA PRO A 232 2.89 11.03 -14.65
C PRO A 232 3.22 11.00 -16.14
N ASN A 233 4.49 10.96 -16.49
CA ASN A 233 4.92 10.97 -17.88
C ASN A 233 5.99 9.91 -18.10
N ARG A 234 5.76 9.05 -19.09
CA ARG A 234 6.71 8.00 -19.46
C ARG A 234 6.82 7.90 -20.97
N VAL A 235 8.04 7.93 -21.45
CA VAL A 235 8.39 7.58 -22.85
C VAL A 235 9.18 6.29 -22.82
N GLY A 236 8.87 5.38 -23.70
CA GLY A 236 9.62 4.14 -23.85
C GLY A 236 9.65 3.71 -25.31
N GLY A 237 10.57 2.85 -25.63
CA GLY A 237 10.69 2.31 -26.98
C GLY A 237 11.57 1.09 -27.04
N ASN A 238 11.44 0.39 -28.14
CA ASN A 238 12.26 -0.77 -28.43
C ASN A 238 12.69 -0.75 -29.90
N LEU A 239 13.84 -1.34 -30.14
CA LEU A 239 14.41 -1.51 -31.45
C LEU A 239 14.99 -2.91 -31.55
N SER A 240 14.64 -3.69 -32.58
CA SER A 240 15.24 -5.00 -32.80
C SER A 240 15.52 -5.28 -34.26
N TYR A 241 16.54 -6.05 -34.49
CA TYR A 241 16.90 -6.54 -35.79
C TYR A 241 17.16 -8.03 -35.75
N ARG A 242 16.46 -8.77 -36.61
CA ARG A 242 16.54 -10.23 -36.77
C ARG A 242 17.19 -10.59 -38.11
N VAL A 243 18.24 -11.36 -38.05
CA VAL A 243 18.90 -11.97 -39.24
C VAL A 243 18.70 -13.46 -39.20
N GLU A 244 18.24 -14.00 -40.31
CA GLU A 244 18.17 -15.44 -40.53
C GLU A 244 19.31 -15.89 -41.43
N TYR A 245 20.01 -16.95 -41.05
CA TYR A 245 21.16 -17.50 -41.79
C TYR A 245 21.25 -19.02 -41.67
N ALA A 246 22.01 -19.61 -42.56
CA ALA A 246 22.20 -21.07 -42.64
C ALA A 246 20.89 -21.89 -42.81
N GLY A 247 19.76 -21.23 -43.13
CA GLY A 247 18.47 -21.91 -43.38
C GLY A 247 17.74 -22.43 -42.13
N PHE A 248 18.41 -22.47 -40.94
CA PHE A 248 17.86 -22.98 -39.70
C PHE A 248 18.24 -22.16 -38.46
N LEU A 249 19.05 -21.13 -38.64
CA LEU A 249 19.50 -20.25 -37.54
C LEU A 249 18.97 -18.82 -37.71
N ALA A 250 18.68 -18.19 -36.60
CA ALA A 250 18.33 -16.77 -36.56
C ALA A 250 18.95 -16.10 -35.31
N THR A 251 19.46 -14.89 -35.48
CA THR A 251 19.94 -14.03 -34.38
C THR A 251 19.09 -12.77 -34.33
N THR A 252 18.62 -12.41 -33.14
CA THR A 252 17.91 -11.16 -32.90
C THR A 252 18.72 -10.33 -31.92
N ILE A 253 19.00 -9.08 -32.27
CA ILE A 253 19.62 -8.08 -31.40
C ILE A 253 18.52 -7.06 -31.06
N GLY A 254 18.34 -6.72 -29.77
CA GLY A 254 17.33 -5.79 -29.32
C GLY A 254 17.89 -4.75 -28.34
N LEU A 255 17.34 -3.55 -28.41
CA LEU A 255 17.53 -2.44 -27.47
C LEU A 255 16.16 -2.04 -26.91
N TYR A 256 16.12 -1.72 -25.61
CA TYR A 256 14.90 -1.33 -24.89
C TYR A 256 15.12 -0.04 -24.11
#